data_11c5920c6edac935973079cb5e6f8e45
#
_entry.id   11c5920c6edac935973079cb5e6f8e45
#
_cell.length_a   1.000
_cell.length_b   1.000
_cell.length_c   1.000
_cell.angle_alpha   90.00
_cell.angle_beta   90.00
_cell.angle_gamma   90.00
#
_symmetry.space_group_name_H-M   'P 1'
#
loop_
_entity.id
_entity.type
_entity.pdbx_description
1 polymer ?
#
loop_
_entity_poly.entity_id
_entity_poly.type
_entity_poly.pdbx_seq_one_letter_code
_entity_poly.pdbx_strand_id
1 'polypeptide(L)'
;MANHVWTRTQVLSEKKEVHKQLWDWFGDLNGWGEPHIRGTVEPIFGKYDRYPSDKIGPKWILVEDMDDFDNETYITFTSAWSFPEGYMEEFVKTVVELDEDVKVRFSADEESDDFLVGGYGSKNGFKWFEDESPDRPWEEECEEEGLDYDDEIEKFYQEVDAARDFMVASAEQHIEGAK
;
A
#
# COMPACT_ATOMS: atom_id res chain seq x y z
N MET A 1 5.80 -4.88 -20.63
CA MET A 1 5.65 -3.76 -19.67
C MET A 1 5.69 -4.38 -18.29
N ALA A 2 6.12 -3.68 -17.25
CA ALA A 2 6.00 -4.19 -15.89
C ALA A 2 4.57 -3.94 -15.43
N ASN A 3 3.91 -4.93 -14.82
CA ASN A 3 2.66 -4.70 -14.14
C ASN A 3 2.94 -3.84 -12.91
N HIS A 4 2.07 -2.89 -12.64
CA HIS A 4 2.16 -2.00 -11.50
C HIS A 4 1.35 -2.56 -10.34
N VAL A 5 1.91 -2.42 -9.14
CA VAL A 5 1.19 -2.70 -7.89
C VAL A 5 1.05 -1.39 -7.13
N TRP A 6 -0.18 -0.99 -6.88
CA TRP A 6 -0.48 0.20 -6.07
C TRP A 6 -0.70 -0.20 -4.62
N THR A 7 0.12 0.35 -3.73
CA THR A 7 -0.01 0.15 -2.30
C THR A 7 -0.52 1.43 -1.65
N ARG A 8 -1.78 1.46 -1.27
CA ARG A 8 -2.41 2.57 -0.56
C ARG A 8 -2.17 2.41 0.93
N THR A 9 -1.56 3.39 1.53
CA THR A 9 -1.12 3.35 2.93
C THR A 9 -1.74 4.49 3.69
N GLN A 10 -2.34 4.19 4.85
CA GLN A 10 -2.87 5.15 5.82
C GLN A 10 -2.02 5.10 7.09
N VAL A 11 -1.39 6.20 7.44
CA VAL A 11 -0.62 6.37 8.67
C VAL A 11 -1.46 7.21 9.65
N LEU A 12 -1.79 6.62 10.79
CA LEU A 12 -2.59 7.26 11.86
C LEU A 12 -1.70 7.59 13.05
N SER A 13 -1.61 8.87 13.40
CA SER A 13 -0.84 9.34 14.56
C SER A 13 -1.45 10.63 15.11
N GLU A 14 -1.48 10.78 16.43
CA GLU A 14 -1.84 12.03 17.09
C GLU A 14 -0.70 13.05 17.10
N LYS A 15 0.52 12.64 16.72
CA LYS A 15 1.71 13.48 16.68
C LYS A 15 1.89 14.13 15.31
N LYS A 16 1.69 15.43 15.24
CA LYS A 16 1.89 16.22 14.01
C LYS A 16 3.29 16.12 13.41
N GLU A 17 4.29 15.82 14.25
CA GLU A 17 5.67 15.63 13.83
C GLU A 17 5.84 14.42 12.94
N VAL A 18 5.03 13.37 13.11
CA VAL A 18 5.03 12.17 12.23
C VAL A 18 4.58 12.58 10.83
N HIS A 19 3.43 13.24 10.72
CA HIS A 19 2.88 13.69 9.43
C HIS A 19 3.84 14.65 8.73
N LYS A 20 4.40 15.62 9.48
CA LYS A 20 5.42 16.52 8.95
C LYS A 20 6.65 15.76 8.44
N GLN A 21 7.13 14.73 9.16
CA GLN A 21 8.29 13.95 8.76
C GLN A 21 7.99 13.13 7.47
N LEU A 22 6.79 12.59 7.33
CA LEU A 22 6.36 11.92 6.10
C LEU A 22 6.36 12.89 4.92
N TRP A 23 5.86 14.10 5.10
CA TRP A 23 5.92 15.15 4.08
C TRP A 23 7.36 15.58 3.74
N ASP A 24 8.24 15.70 4.75
CA ASP A 24 9.65 16.02 4.53
C ASP A 24 10.37 14.89 3.74
N TRP A 25 9.90 13.64 3.83
CA TRP A 25 10.45 12.51 3.08
C TRP A 25 9.90 12.39 1.67
N PHE A 26 8.58 12.56 1.52
CA PHE A 26 7.86 12.09 0.33
C PHE A 26 7.08 13.19 -0.41
N GLY A 27 6.76 14.31 0.24
CA GLY A 27 5.83 15.32 -0.29
C GLY A 27 6.25 15.99 -1.60
N ASP A 28 7.56 16.03 -1.89
CA ASP A 28 8.10 16.56 -3.14
C ASP A 28 8.39 15.46 -4.19
N LEU A 29 8.13 14.20 -3.86
CA LEU A 29 8.37 13.06 -4.75
C LEU A 29 7.17 12.86 -5.66
N ASN A 30 7.27 13.37 -6.87
CA ASN A 30 6.30 13.09 -7.92
C ASN A 30 7.01 12.72 -9.22
N GLY A 31 6.53 11.68 -9.89
CA GLY A 31 7.02 11.23 -11.18
C GLY A 31 7.99 10.06 -11.14
N TRP A 32 8.52 9.72 -12.33
CA TRP A 32 9.29 8.52 -12.58
C TRP A 32 10.78 8.83 -12.76
N GLY A 33 11.63 7.97 -12.24
CA GLY A 33 13.06 8.00 -12.46
C GLY A 33 13.92 7.77 -11.22
N GLU A 34 15.22 7.60 -11.41
CA GLU A 34 16.20 7.30 -10.35
C GLU A 34 16.14 8.23 -9.12
N PRO A 35 16.01 9.57 -9.27
CA PRO A 35 15.92 10.44 -8.11
C PRO A 35 14.69 10.15 -7.23
N HIS A 36 13.55 9.81 -7.84
CA HIS A 36 12.31 9.53 -7.12
C HIS A 36 12.34 8.14 -6.49
N ILE A 37 12.87 7.13 -7.18
CA ILE A 37 13.10 5.79 -6.60
C ILE A 37 13.98 5.88 -5.36
N ARG A 38 15.09 6.62 -5.43
CA ARG A 38 15.97 6.85 -4.28
C ARG A 38 15.30 7.62 -3.16
N GLY A 39 14.59 8.70 -3.50
CA GLY A 39 13.84 9.52 -2.56
C GLY A 39 12.80 8.72 -1.78
N THR A 40 12.18 7.72 -2.39
CA THR A 40 11.25 6.82 -1.72
C THR A 40 11.95 5.85 -0.76
N VAL A 41 13.12 5.35 -1.13
CA VAL A 41 13.80 4.25 -0.41
C VAL A 41 14.80 4.74 0.64
N GLU A 42 15.54 5.81 0.36
CA GLU A 42 16.57 6.34 1.27
C GLU A 42 16.09 6.74 2.68
N PRO A 43 14.88 7.32 2.86
CA PRO A 43 14.37 7.61 4.20
C PRO A 43 14.19 6.37 5.07
N ILE A 44 13.92 5.22 4.43
CA ILE A 44 13.61 3.95 5.12
C ILE A 44 14.86 3.09 5.29
N PHE A 45 15.67 2.95 4.25
CA PHE A 45 16.84 2.06 4.26
C PHE A 45 18.18 2.78 4.40
N GLY A 46 18.17 4.13 4.41
CA GLY A 46 19.38 4.93 4.37
C GLY A 46 20.02 4.96 2.98
N LYS A 47 21.17 5.65 2.88
CA LYS A 47 21.92 5.76 1.61
C LYS A 47 22.49 4.41 1.18
N TYR A 48 22.35 4.09 -0.10
CA TYR A 48 22.84 2.86 -0.72
C TYR A 48 23.39 3.12 -2.13
N ASP A 49 24.33 2.28 -2.54
CA ASP A 49 24.96 2.37 -3.87
C ASP A 49 24.12 1.71 -4.96
N ARG A 50 23.25 0.77 -4.59
CA ARG A 50 22.36 0.02 -5.49
C ARG A 50 21.00 -0.12 -4.87
N TYR A 51 19.97 -0.22 -5.72
CA TYR A 51 18.61 -0.50 -5.27
C TYR A 51 18.57 -1.83 -4.51
N PRO A 52 18.12 -1.86 -3.23
CA PRO A 52 18.18 -3.03 -2.37
C PRO A 52 17.01 -3.99 -2.63
N SER A 53 16.86 -4.45 -3.89
CA SER A 53 15.76 -5.33 -4.31
C SER A 53 15.69 -6.65 -3.53
N ASP A 54 16.82 -7.13 -3.02
CA ASP A 54 16.89 -8.30 -2.14
C ASP A 54 16.20 -8.09 -0.77
N LYS A 55 15.98 -6.84 -0.37
CA LYS A 55 15.28 -6.47 0.87
C LYS A 55 13.86 -5.95 0.65
N ILE A 56 13.64 -5.27 -0.46
CA ILE A 56 12.37 -4.61 -0.78
C ILE A 56 11.42 -5.57 -1.50
N GLY A 57 11.95 -6.46 -2.34
CA GLY A 57 11.22 -7.42 -3.17
C GLY A 57 11.06 -6.94 -4.62
N PRO A 58 10.27 -5.90 -4.93
CA PRO A 58 10.10 -5.44 -6.31
C PRO A 58 11.34 -4.77 -6.87
N LYS A 59 11.40 -4.70 -8.19
CA LYS A 59 12.51 -4.08 -8.93
C LYS A 59 12.70 -2.59 -8.62
N TRP A 60 11.61 -1.90 -8.32
CA TRP A 60 11.57 -0.50 -7.91
C TRP A 60 10.28 -0.22 -7.14
N ILE A 61 10.30 0.85 -6.34
CA ILE A 61 9.15 1.43 -5.66
C ILE A 61 9.30 2.95 -5.70
N LEU A 62 8.18 3.66 -5.84
CA LEU A 62 8.14 5.12 -5.81
C LEU A 62 6.83 5.60 -5.17
N VAL A 63 6.82 6.85 -4.73
CA VAL A 63 5.61 7.53 -4.28
C VAL A 63 4.88 8.07 -5.51
N GLU A 64 3.60 7.77 -5.63
CA GLU A 64 2.74 8.27 -6.69
C GLU A 64 1.89 9.44 -6.23
N ASP A 65 1.35 9.36 -5.01
CA ASP A 65 0.46 10.36 -4.44
C ASP A 65 0.59 10.42 -2.92
N MET A 66 0.28 11.59 -2.35
CA MET A 66 0.29 11.82 -0.91
C MET A 66 -0.71 12.91 -0.52
N ASP A 67 -1.55 12.59 0.47
CA ASP A 67 -2.53 13.49 1.08
C ASP A 67 -2.48 13.44 2.59
N ASP A 68 -2.96 14.51 3.25
CA ASP A 68 -2.94 14.66 4.70
C ASP A 68 -4.28 15.20 5.22
N PHE A 69 -4.87 14.51 6.21
CA PHE A 69 -6.14 14.87 6.82
C PHE A 69 -6.06 14.73 8.34
N ASP A 70 -6.09 15.83 9.06
CA ASP A 70 -6.05 15.87 10.52
C ASP A 70 -4.88 15.03 11.11
N ASN A 71 -5.19 13.82 11.61
CA ASN A 71 -4.25 12.90 12.24
C ASN A 71 -3.93 11.69 11.33
N GLU A 72 -4.12 11.83 10.03
CA GLU A 72 -3.94 10.77 9.04
C GLU A 72 -3.13 11.27 7.86
N THR A 73 -2.15 10.50 7.42
CA THR A 73 -1.44 10.71 6.15
C THR A 73 -1.69 9.52 5.25
N TYR A 74 -2.13 9.80 4.03
CA TYR A 74 -2.32 8.82 2.98
C TYR A 74 -1.17 8.88 2.00
N ILE A 75 -0.58 7.72 1.68
CA ILE A 75 0.52 7.62 0.73
C ILE A 75 0.22 6.46 -0.22
N THR A 76 0.23 6.73 -1.51
CA THR A 76 0.16 5.70 -2.54
C THR A 76 1.57 5.42 -3.05
N PHE A 77 2.04 4.20 -2.82
CA PHE A 77 3.28 3.69 -3.41
C PHE A 77 2.94 2.88 -4.66
N THR A 78 3.78 2.99 -5.68
CA THR A 78 3.73 2.14 -6.86
C THR A 78 4.99 1.32 -6.95
N SER A 79 4.86 0.01 -7.17
CA SER A 79 5.98 -0.92 -7.29
C SER A 79 5.85 -1.83 -8.52
N ALA A 80 6.95 -2.50 -8.91
CA ALA A 80 6.98 -3.39 -10.07
C ALA A 80 6.67 -4.84 -9.67
N TRP A 81 5.62 -5.42 -10.24
CA TRP A 81 5.26 -6.85 -10.27
C TRP A 81 4.84 -7.52 -8.96
N SER A 82 5.14 -6.94 -7.81
CA SER A 82 4.80 -7.55 -6.52
C SER A 82 4.56 -6.52 -5.45
N PHE A 83 3.78 -6.90 -4.43
CA PHE A 83 3.66 -6.15 -3.21
C PHE A 83 5.04 -5.95 -2.56
N PRO A 84 5.39 -4.72 -2.15
CA PRO A 84 6.72 -4.41 -1.60
C PRO A 84 6.80 -4.74 -0.10
N GLU A 85 6.64 -6.01 0.26
CA GLU A 85 6.57 -6.50 1.64
C GLU A 85 7.73 -5.97 2.50
N GLY A 86 8.96 -6.18 2.05
CA GLY A 86 10.14 -5.77 2.80
C GLY A 86 10.24 -4.26 3.01
N TYR A 87 9.78 -3.47 2.03
CA TYR A 87 9.69 -2.03 2.16
C TYR A 87 8.63 -1.63 3.19
N MET A 88 7.44 -2.22 3.11
CA MET A 88 6.33 -1.89 4.01
C MET A 88 6.65 -2.29 5.46
N GLU A 89 7.31 -3.42 5.67
CA GLU A 89 7.76 -3.82 7.00
C GLU A 89 8.75 -2.82 7.61
N GLU A 90 9.78 -2.40 6.86
CA GLU A 90 10.74 -1.40 7.32
C GLU A 90 10.13 0.00 7.44
N PHE A 91 9.19 0.36 6.55
CA PHE A 91 8.43 1.60 6.67
C PHE A 91 7.67 1.66 8.00
N VAL A 92 6.92 0.61 8.34
CA VAL A 92 6.21 0.51 9.63
C VAL A 92 7.18 0.66 10.80
N LYS A 93 8.32 -0.06 10.81
CA LYS A 93 9.34 0.06 11.87
C LYS A 93 9.85 1.48 12.01
N THR A 94 10.14 2.13 10.88
CA THR A 94 10.67 3.50 10.85
C THR A 94 9.66 4.52 11.39
N VAL A 95 8.38 4.41 11.04
CA VAL A 95 7.34 5.32 11.59
C VAL A 95 7.04 5.02 13.06
N VAL A 96 7.12 3.78 13.50
CA VAL A 96 7.01 3.40 14.94
C VAL A 96 8.15 4.01 15.76
N GLU A 97 9.34 4.19 15.21
CA GLU A 97 10.42 4.92 15.88
C GLU A 97 10.11 6.41 16.08
N LEU A 98 9.31 7.02 15.21
CA LEU A 98 8.85 8.40 15.38
C LEU A 98 7.71 8.52 16.39
N ASP A 99 6.82 7.54 16.40
CA ASP A 99 5.70 7.46 17.33
C ASP A 99 5.35 6.00 17.63
N GLU A 100 5.59 5.57 18.88
CA GLU A 100 5.29 4.19 19.28
C GLU A 100 3.80 3.82 19.22
N ASP A 101 2.90 4.81 19.22
CA ASP A 101 1.45 4.60 19.16
C ASP A 101 0.89 4.72 17.72
N VAL A 102 1.75 4.96 16.73
CA VAL A 102 1.36 5.02 15.31
C VAL A 102 0.75 3.70 14.86
N LYS A 103 -0.24 3.81 13.99
CA LYS A 103 -0.85 2.67 13.29
C LYS A 103 -0.70 2.88 11.79
N VAL A 104 -0.38 1.83 11.08
CA VAL A 104 -0.26 1.84 9.63
C VAL A 104 -1.19 0.79 9.06
N ARG A 105 -2.18 1.21 8.28
CA ARG A 105 -3.06 0.34 7.50
C ARG A 105 -2.66 0.45 6.04
N PHE A 106 -2.70 -0.64 5.32
CA PHE A 106 -2.39 -0.61 3.90
C PHE A 106 -3.17 -1.67 3.13
N SER A 107 -3.42 -1.37 1.87
CA SER A 107 -3.96 -2.32 0.90
C SER A 107 -3.22 -2.19 -0.42
N ALA A 108 -3.13 -3.26 -1.18
CA ALA A 108 -2.53 -3.22 -2.51
C ALA A 108 -3.34 -4.04 -3.50
N ASP A 109 -3.25 -3.63 -4.76
CA ASP A 109 -3.81 -4.30 -5.91
C ASP A 109 -2.86 -4.16 -7.10
N GLU A 110 -2.92 -5.09 -8.01
CA GLU A 110 -2.12 -5.13 -9.22
C GLU A 110 -2.91 -4.66 -10.44
N GLU A 111 -2.22 -4.09 -11.43
CA GLU A 111 -2.79 -3.55 -12.69
C GLU A 111 -3.64 -4.56 -13.48
N SER A 112 -3.33 -5.85 -13.36
CA SER A 112 -4.07 -6.95 -14.01
C SER A 112 -5.17 -7.55 -13.14
N ASP A 113 -5.43 -7.00 -11.96
CA ASP A 113 -6.37 -7.52 -10.97
C ASP A 113 -6.09 -8.99 -10.54
N ASP A 114 -4.81 -9.42 -10.57
CA ASP A 114 -4.44 -10.81 -10.24
C ASP A 114 -4.49 -11.10 -8.74
N PHE A 115 -4.20 -10.09 -7.90
CA PHE A 115 -4.22 -10.26 -6.45
C PHE A 115 -4.62 -8.99 -5.69
N LEU A 116 -5.09 -9.20 -4.47
CA LEU A 116 -5.35 -8.18 -3.47
C LEU A 116 -4.50 -8.41 -2.23
N VAL A 117 -4.04 -7.33 -1.60
CA VAL A 117 -3.36 -7.36 -0.31
C VAL A 117 -4.07 -6.45 0.66
N GLY A 118 -4.16 -6.88 1.91
CA GLY A 118 -4.56 -6.04 3.04
C GLY A 118 -3.66 -6.30 4.24
N GLY A 119 -3.24 -5.24 4.93
CA GLY A 119 -2.31 -5.40 6.03
C GLY A 119 -2.33 -4.27 7.06
N TYR A 120 -1.63 -4.53 8.16
CA TYR A 120 -1.54 -3.66 9.31
C TYR A 120 -0.17 -3.75 9.97
N GLY A 121 0.28 -2.62 10.51
CA GLY A 121 1.51 -2.54 11.29
C GLY A 121 1.41 -1.55 12.44
N SER A 122 2.07 -1.88 13.54
CA SER A 122 2.21 -1.06 14.75
C SER A 122 3.45 -1.48 15.53
N LYS A 123 3.67 -0.90 16.74
CA LYS A 123 4.71 -1.36 17.66
C LYS A 123 4.57 -2.84 18.05
N ASN A 124 3.39 -3.42 17.89
CA ASN A 124 3.12 -4.82 18.24
C ASN A 124 3.51 -5.79 17.11
N GLY A 125 3.79 -5.31 15.92
CA GLY A 125 4.24 -6.11 14.79
C GLY A 125 3.72 -5.63 13.44
N PHE A 126 3.95 -6.48 12.44
CA PHE A 126 3.55 -6.27 11.05
C PHE A 126 2.91 -7.56 10.54
N LYS A 127 1.77 -7.44 9.88
CA LYS A 127 1.04 -8.57 9.29
C LYS A 127 0.30 -8.12 8.05
N TRP A 128 0.28 -8.99 7.05
CA TRP A 128 -0.50 -8.83 5.84
C TRP A 128 -1.09 -10.17 5.39
N PHE A 129 -2.10 -10.08 4.55
CA PHE A 129 -2.76 -11.19 3.88
C PHE A 129 -2.87 -10.87 2.39
N GLU A 130 -2.85 -11.90 1.58
CA GLU A 130 -3.04 -11.84 0.14
C GLU A 130 -4.16 -12.80 -0.24
N ASP A 131 -4.98 -12.41 -1.21
CA ASP A 131 -6.02 -13.24 -1.80
C ASP A 131 -6.08 -12.97 -3.31
N GLU A 132 -6.69 -13.88 -4.05
CA GLU A 132 -6.99 -13.65 -5.46
C GLU A 132 -8.02 -12.53 -5.58
N SER A 133 -7.87 -11.67 -6.59
CA SER A 133 -8.88 -10.66 -6.90
C SER A 133 -10.15 -11.34 -7.39
N PRO A 134 -11.35 -10.80 -7.13
CA PRO A 134 -12.55 -11.22 -7.81
C PRO A 134 -12.40 -11.10 -9.33
N ASP A 135 -13.09 -11.96 -10.07
CA ASP A 135 -13.10 -11.89 -11.53
C ASP A 135 -13.70 -10.57 -12.01
N ARG A 136 -12.89 -9.78 -12.72
CA ARG A 136 -13.36 -8.52 -13.28
C ARG A 136 -14.29 -8.76 -14.45
N PRO A 137 -15.50 -8.17 -14.46
CA PRO A 137 -16.44 -8.32 -15.58
C PRO A 137 -15.85 -7.66 -16.84
N TRP A 138 -16.09 -8.28 -18.00
CA TRP A 138 -15.75 -7.73 -19.30
C TRP A 138 -17.03 -7.27 -20.02
N GLU A 139 -16.97 -6.14 -20.72
CA GLU A 139 -18.13 -5.56 -21.40
C GLU A 139 -18.77 -6.55 -22.40
N GLU A 140 -17.94 -7.27 -23.17
CA GLU A 140 -18.40 -8.27 -24.15
C GLU A 140 -19.14 -9.45 -23.48
N GLU A 141 -18.66 -9.92 -22.31
CA GLU A 141 -19.32 -10.99 -21.54
C GLU A 141 -20.64 -10.53 -20.94
N CYS A 142 -20.70 -9.32 -20.40
CA CYS A 142 -21.94 -8.74 -19.89
C CYS A 142 -23.00 -8.59 -20.99
N GLU A 143 -22.60 -8.14 -22.19
CA GLU A 143 -23.50 -8.04 -23.35
C GLU A 143 -24.04 -9.42 -23.77
N GLU A 144 -23.21 -10.46 -23.81
CA GLU A 144 -23.62 -11.84 -24.16
C GLU A 144 -24.61 -12.41 -23.15
N GLU A 145 -24.44 -12.07 -21.84
CA GLU A 145 -25.32 -12.53 -20.77
C GLU A 145 -26.54 -11.63 -20.53
N GLY A 146 -26.61 -10.48 -21.21
CA GLY A 146 -27.69 -9.50 -21.08
C GLY A 146 -27.66 -8.74 -19.75
N LEU A 147 -26.46 -8.57 -19.17
CA LEU A 147 -26.19 -7.81 -17.96
C LEU A 147 -25.81 -6.36 -18.31
N ASP A 148 -26.01 -5.44 -17.36
CA ASP A 148 -25.53 -4.07 -17.47
C ASP A 148 -24.08 -4.00 -16.96
N TYR A 149 -23.14 -3.62 -17.84
CA TYR A 149 -21.72 -3.57 -17.50
C TYR A 149 -21.42 -2.59 -16.36
N ASP A 150 -22.07 -1.43 -16.34
CA ASP A 150 -21.84 -0.42 -15.30
C ASP A 150 -22.27 -0.94 -13.91
N ASP A 151 -23.38 -1.69 -13.86
CA ASP A 151 -23.85 -2.33 -12.63
C ASP A 151 -22.90 -3.44 -12.17
N GLU A 152 -22.38 -4.27 -13.08
CA GLU A 152 -21.46 -5.37 -12.74
C GLU A 152 -20.06 -4.86 -12.34
N ILE A 153 -19.55 -3.82 -13.01
CA ILE A 153 -18.26 -3.23 -12.62
C ILE A 153 -18.34 -2.52 -11.26
N GLU A 154 -19.49 -1.91 -10.93
CA GLU A 154 -19.71 -1.33 -9.59
C GLU A 154 -19.72 -2.41 -8.51
N LYS A 155 -20.37 -3.55 -8.74
CA LYS A 155 -20.34 -4.70 -7.82
C LYS A 155 -18.93 -5.23 -7.62
N PHE A 156 -18.16 -5.39 -8.71
CA PHE A 156 -16.77 -5.81 -8.64
C PHE A 156 -15.94 -4.91 -7.71
N TYR A 157 -16.02 -3.59 -7.88
CA TYR A 157 -15.28 -2.68 -7.01
C TYR A 157 -15.75 -2.75 -5.54
N GLN A 158 -17.05 -2.95 -5.28
CA GLN A 158 -17.55 -3.14 -3.92
C GLN A 158 -17.01 -4.44 -3.30
N GLU A 159 -16.89 -5.52 -4.05
CA GLU A 159 -16.31 -6.79 -3.60
C GLU A 159 -14.80 -6.65 -3.32
N VAL A 160 -14.06 -5.97 -4.20
CA VAL A 160 -12.64 -5.66 -4.03
C VAL A 160 -12.40 -4.85 -2.74
N ASP A 161 -13.17 -3.78 -2.53
CA ASP A 161 -13.04 -2.93 -1.35
C ASP A 161 -13.39 -3.70 -0.06
N ALA A 162 -14.46 -4.50 -0.09
CA ALA A 162 -14.84 -5.34 1.04
C ALA A 162 -13.77 -6.39 1.39
N ALA A 163 -13.14 -7.02 0.39
CA ALA A 163 -12.05 -7.96 0.59
C ALA A 163 -10.81 -7.30 1.21
N ARG A 164 -10.43 -6.12 0.71
CA ARG A 164 -9.32 -5.32 1.27
C ARG A 164 -9.58 -4.93 2.73
N ASP A 165 -10.76 -4.40 3.03
CA ASP A 165 -11.15 -3.99 4.38
C ASP A 165 -11.15 -5.18 5.34
N PHE A 166 -11.63 -6.34 4.90
CA PHE A 166 -11.60 -7.57 5.68
C PHE A 166 -10.17 -8.03 5.99
N MET A 167 -9.26 -7.99 5.01
CA MET A 167 -7.86 -8.35 5.21
C MET A 167 -7.14 -7.39 6.16
N VAL A 168 -7.35 -6.08 6.01
CA VAL A 168 -6.80 -5.06 6.92
C VAL A 168 -7.29 -5.27 8.34
N ALA A 169 -8.60 -5.44 8.53
CA ALA A 169 -9.20 -5.70 9.85
C ALA A 169 -8.68 -7.01 10.47
N SER A 170 -8.52 -8.06 9.67
CA SER A 170 -7.96 -9.34 10.09
C SER A 170 -6.51 -9.22 10.53
N ALA A 171 -5.70 -8.44 9.81
CA ALA A 171 -4.31 -8.16 10.16
C ALA A 171 -4.22 -7.33 11.46
N GLU A 172 -5.05 -6.29 11.61
CA GLU A 172 -5.13 -5.49 12.83
C GLU A 172 -5.55 -6.36 14.03
N GLN A 173 -6.57 -7.19 13.87
CA GLN A 173 -7.01 -8.11 14.92
C GLN A 173 -5.90 -9.12 15.30
N HIS A 174 -5.15 -9.64 14.33
CA HIS A 174 -4.05 -10.55 14.56
C HIS A 174 -2.94 -9.90 15.41
N ILE A 175 -2.58 -8.66 15.11
CA ILE A 175 -1.51 -7.92 15.78
C ILE A 175 -1.95 -7.39 17.15
N GLU A 176 -3.14 -6.79 17.25
CA GLU A 176 -3.61 -6.14 18.48
C GLU A 176 -4.37 -7.10 19.40
N GLY A 177 -4.97 -8.16 18.85
CA GLY A 177 -5.72 -9.16 19.60
C GLY A 177 -4.88 -10.26 20.26
N ALA A 178 -3.60 -10.35 19.97
CA ALA A 178 -2.67 -11.36 20.51
C ALA A 178 -2.19 -11.08 21.96
N LYS A 179 -2.91 -10.23 22.71
CA LYS A 179 -2.60 -9.88 24.11
C LYS A 179 -3.31 -10.80 25.09
#